data_7306e2acb818d499e88852525c890b4f
#
_entry.id   7306e2acb818d499e88852525c890b4f
#
_cell.length_a   1.000
_cell.length_b   1.000
_cell.length_c   1.000
_cell.angle_alpha   90.00
_cell.angle_beta   90.00
_cell.angle_gamma   90.00
#
_symmetry.space_group_name_H-M   'P 1'
#
loop_
_entity.id
_entity.type
_entity.pdbx_description
1 polymer ?
#
loop_
_entity_poly.entity_id
_entity_poly.type
_entity_poly.pdbx_seq_one_letter_code
_entity_poly.pdbx_strand_id
1 'polypeptide(L)'
;MNHRLWTILLTGLCLMDAGAENEKTNYSPTADGERIETSEFEPAGVPGEGFLTSLANRAMQQAAEKRQADGQEEGKPRLGRKLTGFATVPKLGGYVIGKYGWSDQQGAHGGDGFSQRLIRLYVDGTLLGDFKYRLQLQANNASFHMKDYFLEWSHWKELAVKVGQFKRAFLFENPTNPWDVGFGDFGQLTKRFSGMGDYCGEGSSNGGRDQGLQLQGDLFPSRRDGHRFLHYQLQLMNGQGINAGDQNRHKDLIGTLQVQPVKDLFVGVFGWTGNYVGTGGTTVDRKRWALSAKYEHQDWSARVEYARSKGHKVSEYDAQTKTFSGRGRADGWYAAVGIPCTAWLKVYAKYDTYRDQADWQSARTIYALAPNIQIHRNLMLQLQYNYIHDRTNQDRDQNELWAELYVRF
;
A
#
# COMPACT_ATOMS: atom_id res chain seq x y z
N MET A 1 -6.72 -16.78 -25.50
CA MET A 1 -6.56 -15.44 -26.10
C MET A 1 -5.09 -15.07 -26.02
N ASN A 2 -4.52 -14.59 -27.10
CA ASN A 2 -3.10 -14.74 -27.48
C ASN A 2 -2.09 -14.00 -26.60
N HIS A 3 -1.02 -14.69 -26.18
CA HIS A 3 0.21 -14.13 -25.58
C HIS A 3 0.79 -12.92 -26.34
N ARG A 4 0.44 -12.72 -27.59
CA ARG A 4 0.91 -11.60 -28.43
C ARG A 4 0.32 -10.23 -28.06
N LEU A 5 -0.83 -10.17 -27.39
CA LEU A 5 -1.42 -8.89 -26.96
C LEU A 5 -0.67 -8.27 -25.78
N TRP A 6 -0.13 -9.10 -24.89
CA TRP A 6 0.63 -8.65 -23.73
C TRP A 6 1.98 -8.03 -24.11
N THR A 7 2.65 -8.62 -25.11
CA THR A 7 3.93 -8.09 -25.61
C THR A 7 3.76 -6.74 -26.31
N ILE A 8 2.66 -6.53 -27.03
CA ILE A 8 2.37 -5.28 -27.74
C ILE A 8 1.99 -4.14 -26.77
N LEU A 9 1.30 -4.43 -25.68
CA LEU A 9 0.97 -3.42 -24.67
C LEU A 9 2.19 -2.97 -23.85
N LEU A 10 3.08 -3.88 -23.49
CA LEU A 10 4.31 -3.57 -22.75
C LEU A 10 5.34 -2.84 -23.62
N THR A 11 5.51 -3.25 -24.89
CA THR A 11 6.46 -2.60 -25.79
C THR A 11 5.94 -1.29 -26.38
N GLY A 12 4.62 -1.16 -26.59
CA GLY A 12 4.03 0.05 -27.15
C GLY A 12 4.07 1.26 -26.20
N LEU A 13 3.95 1.06 -24.90
CA LEU A 13 4.02 2.15 -23.90
C LEU A 13 5.46 2.62 -23.61
N CYS A 14 6.45 1.73 -23.74
CA CYS A 14 7.86 2.11 -23.53
C CYS A 14 8.56 2.65 -24.79
N LEU A 15 7.99 2.45 -26.00
CA LEU A 15 8.60 2.87 -27.27
C LEU A 15 8.18 4.26 -27.76
N MET A 16 7.28 4.96 -27.05
CA MET A 16 6.89 6.33 -27.43
C MET A 16 7.94 7.41 -27.11
N ASP A 17 9.04 7.08 -26.45
CA ASP A 17 10.08 8.03 -26.05
C ASP A 17 11.43 7.88 -26.80
N ALA A 18 11.51 7.02 -27.81
CA ALA A 18 12.76 6.72 -28.51
C ALA A 18 12.90 7.35 -29.92
N GLY A 19 12.11 8.36 -30.25
CA GLY A 19 12.03 8.92 -31.59
C GLY A 19 12.20 10.43 -31.71
N ALA A 20 13.28 11.01 -31.18
CA ALA A 20 13.67 12.38 -31.53
C ALA A 20 15.19 12.49 -31.54
N GLU A 21 15.82 11.96 -32.57
CA GLU A 21 17.22 12.30 -32.91
C GLU A 21 17.30 13.53 -33.83
N ASN A 22 18.02 14.51 -33.30
CA ASN A 22 18.91 15.52 -33.94
C ASN A 22 18.77 15.83 -35.44
N GLU A 23 18.33 17.03 -35.73
CA GLU A 23 18.88 17.81 -36.86
C GLU A 23 19.66 19.01 -36.33
N LYS A 24 20.99 18.96 -36.48
CA LYS A 24 21.90 20.07 -36.31
C LYS A 24 21.94 20.85 -37.60
N THR A 25 21.43 22.06 -37.64
CA THR A 25 21.77 23.04 -38.67
C THR A 25 22.77 24.04 -38.11
N ASN A 26 23.96 24.01 -38.70
CA ASN A 26 25.02 25.03 -38.55
C ASN A 26 24.61 26.34 -39.17
N TYR A 27 24.74 27.43 -38.43
CA TYR A 27 24.87 28.76 -39.00
C TYR A 27 26.03 29.54 -38.36
N SER A 28 26.87 30.11 -39.23
CA SER A 28 28.06 30.88 -38.93
C SER A 28 27.73 32.37 -38.69
N PRO A 29 28.46 33.10 -37.84
CA PRO A 29 28.11 34.46 -37.48
C PRO A 29 28.69 35.49 -38.45
N THR A 30 27.91 36.53 -38.78
CA THR A 30 28.43 37.80 -39.30
C THR A 30 28.35 38.86 -38.20
N ALA A 31 29.46 39.63 -38.11
CA ALA A 31 29.64 40.72 -37.18
C ALA A 31 28.76 41.91 -37.57
N ASP A 32 28.07 42.50 -36.58
CA ASP A 32 28.04 43.95 -36.37
C ASP A 32 27.27 44.23 -35.07
N GLY A 33 27.84 45.18 -34.28
CA GLY A 33 27.38 45.40 -32.93
C GLY A 33 26.18 46.33 -32.81
N GLU A 34 25.24 45.92 -31.97
CA GLU A 34 24.41 46.84 -31.19
C GLU A 34 23.95 46.14 -29.92
N ARG A 35 24.15 46.83 -28.82
CA ARG A 35 23.84 46.33 -27.47
C ARG A 35 22.35 46.48 -27.20
N ILE A 36 21.61 45.39 -27.31
CA ILE A 36 20.22 45.33 -26.86
C ILE A 36 20.18 44.41 -25.65
N GLU A 37 19.61 44.91 -24.57
CA GLU A 37 19.33 44.09 -23.37
C GLU A 37 18.46 42.89 -23.75
N THR A 38 19.03 41.71 -23.72
CA THR A 38 18.30 40.49 -23.95
C THR A 38 17.69 40.04 -22.62
N SER A 39 16.36 40.18 -22.52
CA SER A 39 15.60 39.29 -21.65
C SER A 39 15.91 37.85 -22.06
N GLU A 40 16.50 37.06 -21.16
CA GLU A 40 16.78 35.65 -21.37
C GLU A 40 15.47 34.90 -21.65
N PHE A 41 15.26 34.60 -22.93
CA PHE A 41 14.25 33.63 -23.34
C PHE A 41 14.93 32.26 -23.34
N GLU A 42 14.67 31.45 -22.31
CA GLU A 42 15.08 30.05 -22.33
C GLU A 42 14.37 29.32 -23.49
N PRO A 43 15.09 28.55 -24.31
CA PRO A 43 14.47 27.76 -25.37
C PRO A 43 13.52 26.72 -24.76
N ALA A 44 12.32 26.65 -25.31
CA ALA A 44 11.35 25.62 -24.98
C ALA A 44 11.93 24.24 -25.29
N GLY A 45 12.47 23.60 -24.26
CA GLY A 45 12.92 22.22 -24.33
C GLY A 45 11.73 21.28 -24.54
N VAL A 46 11.97 20.19 -25.22
CA VAL A 46 11.05 19.09 -25.49
C VAL A 46 10.32 18.69 -24.20
N PRO A 47 8.97 18.57 -24.19
CA PRO A 47 8.24 18.19 -22.98
C PRO A 47 8.51 16.71 -22.63
N GLY A 48 9.46 16.45 -21.80
CA GLY A 48 9.80 15.09 -21.35
C GLY A 48 10.85 15.13 -20.25
N GLU A 49 12.07 15.46 -20.55
CA GLU A 49 13.16 15.41 -19.56
C GLU A 49 13.41 16.76 -18.84
N GLY A 50 13.33 17.88 -19.53
CA GLY A 50 13.63 19.19 -18.94
C GLY A 50 12.58 19.69 -17.96
N PHE A 51 11.31 19.45 -18.22
CA PHE A 51 10.20 19.90 -17.37
C PHE A 51 10.20 19.19 -16.01
N LEU A 52 10.53 17.92 -15.99
CA LEU A 52 10.49 17.09 -14.78
C LEU A 52 11.78 17.18 -13.98
N THR A 53 12.92 17.33 -14.65
CA THR A 53 14.18 17.69 -13.99
C THR A 53 14.05 19.09 -13.38
N SER A 54 13.37 20.03 -14.06
CA SER A 54 13.09 21.35 -13.50
C SER A 54 12.07 21.32 -12.35
N LEU A 55 11.05 20.45 -12.41
CA LEU A 55 10.11 20.26 -11.31
C LEU A 55 10.78 19.55 -10.10
N ALA A 56 11.61 18.55 -10.34
CA ALA A 56 12.38 17.89 -9.28
C ALA A 56 13.39 18.88 -8.67
N ASN A 57 14.09 19.66 -9.49
CA ASN A 57 15.03 20.67 -9.02
C ASN A 57 14.31 21.83 -8.31
N ARG A 58 13.13 22.27 -8.79
CA ARG A 58 12.29 23.27 -8.09
C ARG A 58 11.75 22.69 -6.76
N ALA A 59 11.34 21.44 -6.73
CA ALA A 59 10.91 20.80 -5.49
C ALA A 59 12.05 20.63 -4.49
N MET A 60 13.26 20.30 -4.97
CA MET A 60 14.47 20.25 -4.14
C MET A 60 14.93 21.64 -3.69
N GLN A 61 14.89 22.65 -4.56
CA GLN A 61 15.18 24.04 -4.20
C GLN A 61 14.15 24.59 -3.21
N GLN A 62 12.86 24.38 -3.42
CA GLN A 62 11.82 24.75 -2.46
C GLN A 62 11.95 24.01 -1.14
N ALA A 63 12.38 22.75 -1.15
CA ALA A 63 12.68 22.00 0.07
C ALA A 63 13.96 22.50 0.76
N ALA A 64 14.97 22.91 0.00
CA ALA A 64 16.21 23.50 0.53
C ALA A 64 15.97 24.91 1.05
N GLU A 65 15.24 25.75 0.31
CA GLU A 65 14.82 27.10 0.75
C GLU A 65 13.93 27.03 1.99
N LYS A 66 13.02 26.03 2.05
CA LYS A 66 12.21 25.78 3.24
C LYS A 66 13.05 25.33 4.43
N ARG A 67 14.10 24.53 4.22
CA ARG A 67 15.07 24.16 5.27
C ARG A 67 15.92 25.34 5.71
N GLN A 68 16.34 26.20 4.79
CA GLN A 68 17.08 27.42 5.11
C GLN A 68 16.19 28.47 5.81
N ALA A 69 14.93 28.63 5.36
CA ALA A 69 13.95 29.47 6.02
C ALA A 69 13.62 28.94 7.43
N ASP A 70 13.48 27.61 7.58
CA ASP A 70 13.28 26.95 8.87
C ASP A 70 14.51 27.08 9.80
N GLY A 71 15.74 27.15 9.25
CA GLY A 71 16.98 27.36 9.99
C GLY A 71 17.22 28.82 10.41
N GLN A 72 16.71 29.80 9.65
CA GLN A 72 16.84 31.23 9.98
C GLN A 72 15.76 31.73 10.95
N GLU A 73 14.69 30.95 11.18
CA GLU A 73 13.60 31.31 12.11
C GLU A 73 13.74 30.73 13.51
N GLU A 74 14.88 30.15 13.89
CA GLU A 74 15.10 29.63 15.25
C GLU A 74 14.98 30.70 16.36
N GLY A 75 14.89 31.97 16.03
CA GLY A 75 14.77 33.09 16.97
C GLY A 75 13.34 33.65 17.17
N LYS A 76 12.32 33.21 16.42
CA LYS A 76 10.93 33.69 16.61
C LYS A 76 9.99 32.54 16.93
N PRO A 77 9.24 32.56 18.03
CA PRO A 77 8.23 31.55 18.31
C PRO A 77 7.16 31.59 17.21
N ARG A 78 7.10 30.57 16.36
CA ARG A 78 5.97 30.39 15.43
C ARG A 78 4.70 30.17 16.24
N LEU A 79 3.82 31.18 16.26
CA LEU A 79 2.49 31.10 16.82
C LEU A 79 1.72 29.99 16.09
N GLY A 80 1.66 28.80 16.62
CA GLY A 80 0.99 27.63 16.02
C GLY A 80 1.77 26.32 16.15
N ARG A 81 3.03 26.33 16.59
CA ARG A 81 3.81 25.08 16.72
C ARG A 81 3.67 24.42 18.10
N LYS A 82 3.18 25.15 19.09
CA LYS A 82 2.89 24.62 20.44
C LYS A 82 1.59 25.24 20.93
N LEU A 83 0.51 24.48 20.94
CA LEU A 83 -0.75 24.89 21.60
C LEU A 83 -0.56 25.01 23.13
N THR A 84 0.30 24.20 23.68
CA THR A 84 0.87 24.27 25.04
C THR A 84 2.22 23.57 24.92
N GLY A 85 3.15 23.72 25.84
CA GLY A 85 4.41 22.94 25.84
C GLY A 85 4.21 21.40 25.86
N PHE A 86 2.96 20.92 25.83
CA PHE A 86 2.52 19.55 25.96
C PHE A 86 2.24 18.84 24.62
N ALA A 87 1.72 19.55 23.60
CA ALA A 87 1.29 18.93 22.33
C ALA A 87 1.71 19.75 21.11
N THR A 88 1.96 19.05 19.99
CA THR A 88 2.09 19.70 18.68
C THR A 88 0.70 20.03 18.12
N VAL A 89 0.63 21.01 17.19
CA VAL A 89 -0.59 21.25 16.42
C VAL A 89 -0.93 19.98 15.63
N PRO A 90 -2.17 19.44 15.78
CA PRO A 90 -2.59 18.28 15.03
C PRO A 90 -2.52 18.50 13.51
N LYS A 91 -2.02 17.52 12.78
CA LYS A 91 -2.01 17.54 11.31
C LYS A 91 -3.24 16.82 10.81
N LEU A 92 -4.12 17.55 10.15
CA LEU A 92 -5.25 16.99 9.40
C LEU A 92 -4.77 16.60 8.00
N GLY A 93 -5.13 15.43 7.55
CA GLY A 93 -4.91 14.96 6.20
C GLY A 93 -5.97 13.99 5.76
N GLY A 94 -6.02 13.73 4.48
CA GLY A 94 -6.99 12.80 3.94
C GLY A 94 -6.79 12.52 2.45
N TYR A 95 -7.61 11.61 1.95
CA TYR A 95 -7.69 11.33 0.52
C TYR A 95 -9.02 10.68 0.15
N VAL A 96 -9.40 10.88 -1.09
CA VAL A 96 -10.60 10.31 -1.73
C VAL A 96 -10.15 9.47 -2.91
N ILE A 97 -10.78 8.31 -3.10
CA ILE A 97 -10.61 7.47 -4.28
C ILE A 97 -11.99 7.21 -4.87
N GLY A 98 -12.23 7.80 -6.04
CA GLY A 98 -13.37 7.48 -6.90
C GLY A 98 -12.99 6.38 -7.88
N LYS A 99 -13.93 5.51 -8.22
CA LYS A 99 -13.70 4.36 -9.11
C LYS A 99 -14.82 4.25 -10.14
N TYR A 100 -14.43 4.00 -11.39
CA TYR A 100 -15.28 3.36 -12.40
C TYR A 100 -14.79 1.92 -12.59
N GLY A 101 -15.69 0.95 -12.58
CA GLY A 101 -15.36 -0.46 -12.78
C GLY A 101 -16.23 -1.05 -13.88
N TRP A 102 -15.67 -1.97 -14.65
CA TRP A 102 -16.35 -2.81 -15.63
C TRP A 102 -15.89 -4.25 -15.47
N SER A 103 -16.81 -5.20 -15.70
CA SER A 103 -16.53 -6.63 -15.70
C SER A 103 -17.35 -7.32 -16.78
N ASP A 104 -16.78 -8.35 -17.42
CA ASP A 104 -17.48 -9.19 -18.39
C ASP A 104 -18.36 -10.26 -17.75
N GLN A 105 -18.28 -10.47 -16.44
CA GLN A 105 -19.20 -11.37 -15.74
C GLN A 105 -20.59 -10.75 -15.60
N GLN A 106 -21.57 -11.46 -16.12
CA GLN A 106 -23.00 -11.16 -15.89
C GLN A 106 -23.45 -11.78 -14.56
N GLY A 107 -23.93 -10.97 -13.63
CA GLY A 107 -24.43 -11.47 -12.35
C GLY A 107 -24.57 -10.39 -11.28
N ALA A 108 -24.92 -10.76 -10.06
CA ALA A 108 -25.32 -9.89 -8.94
C ALA A 108 -24.30 -8.79 -8.54
N HIS A 109 -23.12 -8.80 -9.10
CA HIS A 109 -22.07 -7.79 -8.91
C HIS A 109 -21.49 -7.28 -10.23
N GLY A 110 -22.00 -7.76 -11.36
CA GLY A 110 -21.54 -7.40 -12.69
C GLY A 110 -22.37 -6.26 -13.27
N GLY A 111 -21.88 -5.11 -13.13
CA GLY A 111 -22.30 -3.92 -13.83
C GLY A 111 -21.10 -3.02 -13.94
N ASP A 112 -21.04 -2.31 -15.03
CA ASP A 112 -20.21 -1.15 -15.15
C ASP A 112 -20.83 -0.02 -14.35
N GLY A 113 -19.99 0.77 -13.68
CA GLY A 113 -20.51 1.90 -12.93
C GLY A 113 -19.48 2.65 -12.09
N PHE A 114 -19.94 3.83 -11.69
CA PHE A 114 -19.19 4.67 -10.75
C PHE A 114 -19.45 4.24 -9.32
N SER A 115 -18.40 4.23 -8.51
CA SER A 115 -18.46 3.93 -7.09
C SER A 115 -17.44 4.76 -6.31
N GLN A 116 -17.74 4.95 -5.05
CA GLN A 116 -16.79 5.49 -4.09
C GLN A 116 -15.98 4.31 -3.52
N ARG A 117 -14.69 4.21 -3.85
CA ARG A 117 -13.85 3.18 -3.26
C ARG A 117 -13.60 3.44 -1.79
N LEU A 118 -13.13 4.62 -1.44
CA LEU A 118 -13.00 5.07 -0.05
C LEU A 118 -12.76 6.59 0.05
N ILE A 119 -13.19 7.14 1.18
CA ILE A 119 -12.77 8.46 1.69
C ILE A 119 -12.07 8.22 3.02
N ARG A 120 -10.88 8.78 3.20
CA ARG A 120 -10.12 8.74 4.45
C ARG A 120 -9.83 10.11 4.98
N LEU A 121 -10.03 10.25 6.29
CA LEU A 121 -9.63 11.42 7.07
C LEU A 121 -8.78 10.93 8.24
N TYR A 122 -7.70 11.63 8.54
CA TYR A 122 -6.87 11.30 9.70
C TYR A 122 -6.30 12.55 10.36
N VAL A 123 -6.09 12.43 11.65
CA VAL A 123 -5.44 13.43 12.49
C VAL A 123 -4.23 12.79 13.15
N ASP A 124 -3.06 13.34 12.90
CA ASP A 124 -1.79 12.91 13.47
C ASP A 124 -1.22 14.00 14.37
N GLY A 125 -0.58 13.61 15.45
CA GLY A 125 0.13 14.53 16.31
C GLY A 125 1.12 13.86 17.26
N THR A 126 1.78 14.69 18.06
CA THR A 126 2.73 14.25 19.07
C THR A 126 2.41 14.92 20.40
N LEU A 127 2.45 14.16 21.48
CA LEU A 127 2.30 14.61 22.86
C LEU A 127 3.62 14.40 23.59
N LEU A 128 3.98 15.28 24.51
CA LEU A 128 5.17 15.18 25.36
C LEU A 128 6.50 14.90 24.61
N GLY A 129 6.53 15.17 23.30
CA GLY A 129 7.70 14.91 22.45
C GLY A 129 7.83 13.48 21.91
N ASP A 130 7.53 12.47 22.72
CA ASP A 130 7.80 11.06 22.41
C ASP A 130 6.55 10.23 22.08
N PHE A 131 5.37 10.74 22.41
CA PHE A 131 4.11 10.04 22.20
C PHE A 131 3.45 10.49 20.90
N LYS A 132 3.44 9.65 19.89
CA LYS A 132 2.72 9.86 18.63
C LYS A 132 1.32 9.30 18.74
N TYR A 133 0.34 10.01 18.19
CA TYR A 133 -1.02 9.51 18.08
C TYR A 133 -1.57 9.66 16.68
N ARG A 134 -2.51 8.79 16.34
CA ARG A 134 -3.31 8.86 15.13
C ARG A 134 -4.76 8.55 15.45
N LEU A 135 -5.66 9.33 14.85
CA LEU A 135 -7.08 9.03 14.71
C LEU A 135 -7.40 8.99 13.22
N GLN A 136 -7.98 7.89 12.73
CA GLN A 136 -8.30 7.72 11.31
C GLN A 136 -9.72 7.20 11.13
N LEU A 137 -10.49 7.92 10.31
CA LEU A 137 -11.83 7.57 9.87
C LEU A 137 -11.81 7.16 8.40
N GLN A 138 -12.69 6.26 8.04
CA GLN A 138 -12.95 5.89 6.65
C GLN A 138 -14.44 5.83 6.39
N ALA A 139 -14.88 6.46 5.31
CA ALA A 139 -16.22 6.30 4.75
C ALA A 139 -16.16 5.42 3.50
N ASN A 140 -17.07 4.46 3.41
CA ASN A 140 -17.34 3.65 2.23
C ASN A 140 -18.86 3.64 2.04
N ASN A 141 -19.32 4.07 0.88
CA ASN A 141 -20.77 4.21 0.61
C ASN A 141 -21.46 5.00 1.75
N ALA A 142 -22.41 4.41 2.45
CA ALA A 142 -23.18 5.06 3.52
C ALA A 142 -22.63 4.80 4.93
N SER A 143 -21.48 4.14 5.09
CA SER A 143 -20.96 3.75 6.41
C SER A 143 -19.66 4.45 6.77
N PHE A 144 -19.54 4.81 8.05
CA PHE A 144 -18.32 5.34 8.65
C PHE A 144 -17.71 4.30 9.58
N HIS A 145 -16.39 4.14 9.46
CA HIS A 145 -15.62 3.22 10.30
C HIS A 145 -14.42 3.93 10.92
N MET A 146 -14.26 3.77 12.22
CA MET A 146 -13.00 4.09 12.88
C MET A 146 -11.96 3.07 12.38
N LYS A 147 -10.85 3.54 11.81
CA LYS A 147 -9.78 2.66 11.30
C LYS A 147 -8.62 2.57 12.27
N ASP A 148 -7.87 3.61 12.42
CA ASP A 148 -6.75 3.64 13.36
C ASP A 148 -7.08 4.61 14.51
N TYR A 149 -6.86 4.16 15.74
CA TYR A 149 -6.75 5.01 16.90
C TYR A 149 -5.71 4.40 17.82
N PHE A 150 -4.59 5.06 17.96
CA PHE A 150 -3.50 4.54 18.78
C PHE A 150 -2.68 5.66 19.39
N LEU A 151 -1.99 5.31 20.46
CA LEU A 151 -0.89 6.04 21.04
C LEU A 151 0.37 5.18 20.90
N GLU A 152 1.47 5.79 20.43
CA GLU A 152 2.76 5.14 20.27
C GLU A 152 3.82 5.94 21.03
N TRP A 153 4.44 5.33 22.02
CA TRP A 153 5.64 5.84 22.63
C TRP A 153 6.85 5.38 21.84
N SER A 154 7.70 6.32 21.41
CA SER A 154 8.83 6.07 20.51
C SER A 154 10.02 6.95 20.85
N HIS A 155 10.51 6.83 22.10
CA HIS A 155 11.69 7.55 22.57
C HIS A 155 12.98 7.01 21.92
N TRP A 156 13.10 5.70 21.82
CA TRP A 156 14.26 5.03 21.20
C TRP A 156 13.88 4.43 19.84
N LYS A 157 14.84 4.34 18.94
CA LYS A 157 14.64 3.63 17.66
C LYS A 157 14.58 2.12 17.86
N GLU A 158 15.26 1.64 18.86
CA GLU A 158 15.37 0.23 19.22
C GLU A 158 14.12 -0.31 19.91
N LEU A 159 13.29 0.57 20.49
CA LEU A 159 12.06 0.19 21.19
C LEU A 159 11.00 1.27 21.08
N ALA A 160 9.87 0.90 20.50
CA ALA A 160 8.62 1.66 20.56
C ALA A 160 7.47 0.77 21.04
N VAL A 161 6.54 1.37 21.76
CA VAL A 161 5.36 0.70 22.31
C VAL A 161 4.12 1.39 21.78
N LYS A 162 3.24 0.63 21.12
CA LYS A 162 1.98 1.13 20.55
C LYS A 162 0.79 0.42 21.18
N VAL A 163 -0.24 1.18 21.55
CA VAL A 163 -1.49 0.66 22.11
C VAL A 163 -2.69 1.29 21.40
N GLY A 164 -3.72 0.51 21.17
CA GLY A 164 -4.96 0.93 20.51
C GLY A 164 -5.37 0.02 19.38
N GLN A 165 -5.98 0.59 18.33
CA GLN A 165 -6.37 -0.12 17.12
C GLN A 165 -5.49 0.30 15.95
N PHE A 166 -4.85 -0.67 15.32
CA PHE A 166 -3.92 -0.45 14.22
C PHE A 166 -3.78 -1.70 13.35
N LYS A 167 -3.05 -1.60 12.24
CA LYS A 167 -2.84 -2.71 11.31
C LYS A 167 -2.02 -3.84 11.94
N ARG A 168 -2.43 -5.08 11.66
CA ARG A 168 -1.70 -6.29 12.01
C ARG A 168 -0.36 -6.34 11.26
N ALA A 169 0.71 -6.68 11.96
CA ALA A 169 2.06 -6.81 11.40
C ALA A 169 2.22 -8.17 10.69
N PHE A 170 1.43 -8.39 9.65
CA PHE A 170 1.46 -9.62 8.87
C PHE A 170 1.45 -9.28 7.38
N LEU A 171 2.48 -9.73 6.63
CA LEU A 171 2.83 -9.35 5.26
C LEU A 171 3.34 -7.91 5.12
N PHE A 172 4.14 -7.64 4.10
CA PHE A 172 4.58 -6.29 3.76
C PHE A 172 3.46 -5.42 3.18
N GLU A 173 2.51 -6.04 2.49
CA GLU A 173 1.44 -5.29 1.84
C GLU A 173 0.40 -4.76 2.84
N ASN A 174 0.09 -5.48 3.93
CA ASN A 174 -0.96 -5.05 4.86
C ASN A 174 -0.74 -3.64 5.44
N PRO A 175 0.45 -3.27 5.96
CA PRO A 175 0.69 -1.92 6.48
C PRO A 175 0.70 -0.82 5.40
N THR A 176 0.79 -1.17 4.11
CA THR A 176 0.84 -0.21 3.02
C THR A 176 -0.46 0.61 2.94
N ASN A 177 -0.34 1.90 2.64
CA ASN A 177 -1.50 2.75 2.42
C ASN A 177 -2.13 2.38 1.05
N PRO A 178 -3.48 2.33 0.92
CA PRO A 178 -4.13 2.14 -0.38
C PRO A 178 -3.68 3.07 -1.51
N TRP A 179 -3.22 4.28 -1.17
CA TRP A 179 -2.61 5.18 -2.14
C TRP A 179 -1.31 4.63 -2.76
N ASP A 180 -0.54 3.85 -1.99
CA ASP A 180 0.83 3.45 -2.32
C ASP A 180 0.94 1.97 -2.74
N VAL A 181 -0.18 1.25 -2.81
CA VAL A 181 -0.20 -0.19 -3.18
C VAL A 181 0.25 -0.42 -4.63
N GLY A 182 -0.03 0.56 -5.51
CA GLY A 182 0.24 0.47 -6.95
C GLY A 182 -0.89 -0.17 -7.77
N PHE A 183 -1.83 -0.81 -7.11
CA PHE A 183 -3.03 -1.44 -7.68
C PHE A 183 -4.30 -0.90 -7.03
N GLY A 184 -5.41 -0.98 -7.74
CA GLY A 184 -6.73 -0.58 -7.25
C GLY A 184 -7.20 -1.37 -6.03
N ASP A 185 -6.54 -2.47 -5.67
CA ASP A 185 -6.84 -3.22 -4.45
C ASP A 185 -5.63 -4.01 -3.94
N PHE A 186 -5.69 -4.41 -2.67
CA PHE A 186 -4.71 -5.32 -2.07
C PHE A 186 -4.73 -6.70 -2.73
N GLY A 187 -3.61 -7.40 -2.66
CA GLY A 187 -3.48 -8.78 -3.10
C GLY A 187 -4.38 -9.75 -2.34
N GLN A 188 -4.67 -10.90 -2.96
CA GLN A 188 -5.51 -11.94 -2.34
C GLN A 188 -4.94 -12.42 -1.01
N LEU A 189 -3.62 -12.59 -0.90
CA LEU A 189 -2.96 -12.94 0.36
C LEU A 189 -3.27 -11.97 1.48
N THR A 190 -3.12 -10.68 1.23
CA THR A 190 -3.37 -9.64 2.23
C THR A 190 -4.83 -9.63 2.63
N LYS A 191 -5.75 -9.77 1.69
CA LYS A 191 -7.18 -9.86 2.00
C LYS A 191 -7.50 -11.09 2.83
N ARG A 192 -7.03 -12.26 2.42
CA ARG A 192 -7.41 -13.55 3.01
C ARG A 192 -6.67 -13.89 4.31
N PHE A 193 -5.48 -13.29 4.55
CA PHE A 193 -4.68 -13.64 5.71
C PHE A 193 -4.38 -12.49 6.67
N SER A 194 -4.81 -11.26 6.39
CA SER A 194 -4.60 -10.13 7.29
C SER A 194 -5.88 -9.56 7.90
N GLY A 195 -7.05 -10.11 7.54
CA GLY A 195 -8.35 -9.66 8.07
C GLY A 195 -9.08 -8.65 7.19
N MET A 196 -9.04 -8.83 5.87
CA MET A 196 -9.81 -8.03 4.90
C MET A 196 -10.75 -8.93 4.07
N GLY A 197 -11.66 -9.63 4.67
CA GLY A 197 -12.37 -10.77 4.10
C GLY A 197 -11.54 -12.03 4.32
N ASP A 198 -11.19 -12.21 5.57
CA ASP A 198 -10.25 -13.21 6.04
C ASP A 198 -10.73 -14.64 5.77
N TYR A 199 -9.77 -15.53 5.56
CA TYR A 199 -10.03 -16.95 5.33
C TYR A 199 -10.92 -17.58 6.41
N CYS A 200 -10.73 -17.25 7.68
CA CYS A 200 -11.52 -17.81 8.77
C CYS A 200 -12.98 -17.30 8.83
N GLY A 201 -13.34 -16.27 8.07
CA GLY A 201 -14.68 -15.68 8.04
C GLY A 201 -14.77 -14.28 8.66
N GLU A 202 -13.65 -13.70 9.09
CA GLU A 202 -13.60 -12.30 9.55
C GLU A 202 -13.92 -11.35 8.39
N GLY A 203 -14.79 -10.38 8.63
CA GLY A 203 -15.38 -9.55 7.59
C GLY A 203 -14.40 -8.62 6.87
N SER A 204 -14.76 -8.20 5.66
CA SER A 204 -13.93 -7.35 4.80
C SER A 204 -13.75 -5.91 5.30
N SER A 205 -14.65 -5.40 6.13
CA SER A 205 -14.57 -4.05 6.70
C SER A 205 -13.38 -3.84 7.64
N ASN A 206 -12.78 -4.92 8.12
CA ASN A 206 -11.69 -4.89 9.11
C ASN A 206 -10.41 -4.23 8.57
N GLY A 207 -10.14 -4.32 7.28
CA GLY A 207 -9.01 -3.64 6.64
C GLY A 207 -7.67 -4.02 7.27
N GLY A 208 -7.50 -5.28 7.71
CA GLY A 208 -6.28 -5.82 8.29
C GLY A 208 -5.91 -5.25 9.67
N ARG A 209 -6.90 -4.82 10.48
CA ARG A 209 -6.70 -4.17 11.78
C ARG A 209 -7.24 -4.98 12.93
N ASP A 210 -6.73 -4.65 14.12
CA ASP A 210 -7.20 -5.21 15.38
C ASP A 210 -6.83 -4.26 16.54
N GLN A 211 -7.39 -4.53 17.72
CA GLN A 211 -7.08 -3.81 18.96
C GLN A 211 -6.04 -4.59 19.76
N GLY A 212 -5.04 -3.88 20.29
CA GLY A 212 -4.01 -4.55 21.10
C GLY A 212 -2.80 -3.68 21.41
N LEU A 213 -1.72 -4.38 21.71
CA LEU A 213 -0.42 -3.84 22.04
C LEU A 213 0.61 -4.28 21.01
N GLN A 214 1.53 -3.39 20.63
CA GLN A 214 2.69 -3.71 19.79
C GLN A 214 3.97 -3.20 20.41
N LEU A 215 4.97 -4.06 20.41
CA LEU A 215 6.39 -3.71 20.60
C LEU A 215 7.07 -3.75 19.24
N GLN A 216 7.90 -2.75 18.93
CA GLN A 216 8.65 -2.71 17.69
C GLN A 216 9.96 -1.97 17.87
N GLY A 217 10.92 -2.24 16.98
CA GLY A 217 12.18 -1.51 16.99
C GLY A 217 13.09 -1.86 15.82
N ASP A 218 14.09 -1.00 15.64
CA ASP A 218 15.12 -1.10 14.62
C ASP A 218 16.47 -1.31 15.27
N LEU A 219 17.16 -2.39 14.92
CA LEU A 219 18.43 -2.79 15.52
C LEU A 219 19.56 -2.81 14.48
N PHE A 220 20.79 -2.75 14.97
CA PHE A 220 22.02 -2.89 14.21
C PHE A 220 22.13 -1.89 13.04
N PRO A 221 22.38 -0.60 13.32
CA PRO A 221 22.59 0.39 12.27
C PRO A 221 23.82 0.04 11.43
N SER A 222 23.68 0.08 10.12
CA SER A 222 24.78 -0.06 9.17
C SER A 222 25.77 1.10 9.32
N ARG A 223 27.06 0.79 9.40
CA ARG A 223 28.12 1.82 9.44
C ARG A 223 28.31 2.54 8.10
N ARG A 224 27.84 1.92 6.99
CA ARG A 224 28.05 2.43 5.63
C ARG A 224 27.09 3.56 5.28
N ASP A 225 25.80 3.40 5.59
CA ASP A 225 24.72 4.25 5.11
C ASP A 225 23.62 4.49 6.15
N GLY A 226 23.83 3.97 7.38
CA GLY A 226 22.92 4.22 8.50
C GLY A 226 21.60 3.47 8.48
N HIS A 227 21.32 2.63 7.44
CA HIS A 227 20.10 1.81 7.47
C HIS A 227 20.13 0.82 8.63
N ARG A 228 18.95 0.43 9.13
CA ARG A 228 18.83 -0.58 10.20
C ARG A 228 18.76 -1.97 9.59
N PHE A 229 19.69 -2.82 9.98
CA PHE A 229 19.78 -4.18 9.45
C PHE A 229 18.58 -5.04 9.85
N LEU A 230 18.08 -4.86 11.07
CA LEU A 230 16.99 -5.67 11.62
C LEU A 230 15.86 -4.79 12.12
N HIS A 231 14.63 -5.09 11.70
CA HIS A 231 13.39 -4.56 12.24
C HIS A 231 12.56 -5.70 12.82
N TYR A 232 11.99 -5.50 14.02
CA TYR A 232 11.10 -6.46 14.64
C TYR A 232 9.78 -5.82 15.06
N GLN A 233 8.71 -6.61 15.02
CA GLN A 233 7.40 -6.26 15.58
C GLN A 233 6.82 -7.48 16.29
N LEU A 234 6.28 -7.26 17.48
CA LEU A 234 5.55 -8.26 18.25
C LEU A 234 4.22 -7.64 18.69
N GLN A 235 3.12 -8.27 18.34
CA GLN A 235 1.78 -7.80 18.64
C GLN A 235 1.02 -8.79 19.48
N LEU A 236 0.30 -8.29 20.49
CA LEU A 236 -0.70 -9.01 21.26
C LEU A 236 -2.05 -8.36 20.97
N MET A 237 -2.94 -9.08 20.26
CA MET A 237 -4.18 -8.56 19.71
C MET A 237 -5.41 -9.31 20.24
N ASN A 238 -6.58 -8.68 20.21
CA ASN A 238 -7.84 -9.35 20.62
C ASN A 238 -8.25 -10.51 19.69
N GLY A 239 -7.83 -10.48 18.41
CA GLY A 239 -8.17 -11.53 17.47
C GLY A 239 -9.55 -11.41 16.82
N GLN A 240 -10.33 -10.38 17.13
CA GLN A 240 -11.70 -10.21 16.64
C GLN A 240 -11.85 -9.18 15.53
N GLY A 241 -10.76 -8.46 15.20
CA GLY A 241 -10.75 -7.48 14.14
C GLY A 241 -11.14 -6.07 14.58
N ILE A 242 -11.46 -5.25 13.60
CA ILE A 242 -11.69 -3.82 13.78
C ILE A 242 -12.95 -3.53 14.60
N ASN A 243 -12.84 -2.59 15.56
CA ASN A 243 -13.97 -2.12 16.38
C ASN A 243 -14.71 -3.22 17.15
N ALA A 244 -14.07 -4.39 17.32
CA ALA A 244 -14.64 -5.52 18.02
C ALA A 244 -13.94 -5.72 19.38
N GLY A 245 -14.73 -5.91 20.42
CA GLY A 245 -14.22 -6.33 21.74
C GLY A 245 -13.77 -7.77 21.73
N ASP A 246 -13.00 -8.14 22.75
CA ASP A 246 -12.59 -9.54 22.97
C ASP A 246 -13.80 -10.43 23.28
N GLN A 247 -13.91 -11.57 22.60
CA GLN A 247 -15.04 -12.49 22.75
C GLN A 247 -14.68 -13.83 23.41
N ASN A 248 -13.39 -14.15 23.53
CA ASN A 248 -12.97 -15.48 23.95
C ASN A 248 -11.84 -15.52 24.97
N ARG A 249 -11.39 -14.40 25.48
CA ARG A 249 -10.25 -14.22 26.39
C ARG A 249 -8.89 -14.70 25.83
N HIS A 250 -8.85 -15.30 24.65
CA HIS A 250 -7.60 -15.61 23.96
C HIS A 250 -7.07 -14.38 23.23
N LYS A 251 -5.76 -14.28 23.13
CA LYS A 251 -5.10 -13.21 22.37
C LYS A 251 -4.36 -13.80 21.21
N ASP A 252 -4.44 -13.09 20.09
CA ASP A 252 -3.62 -13.39 18.93
C ASP A 252 -2.21 -12.83 19.14
N LEU A 253 -1.21 -13.68 18.92
CA LEU A 253 0.18 -13.29 18.90
C LEU A 253 0.66 -13.21 17.45
N ILE A 254 1.14 -12.04 17.05
CA ILE A 254 1.68 -11.81 15.70
C ILE A 254 3.12 -11.33 15.84
N GLY A 255 4.04 -12.00 15.16
CA GLY A 255 5.45 -11.69 15.15
C GLY A 255 5.96 -11.42 13.74
N THR A 256 6.81 -10.40 13.61
CA THR A 256 7.48 -10.04 12.36
C THR A 256 8.95 -9.80 12.62
N LEU A 257 9.78 -10.41 11.80
CA LEU A 257 11.20 -10.16 11.76
C LEU A 257 11.57 -9.80 10.31
N GLN A 258 12.16 -8.61 10.12
CA GLN A 258 12.58 -8.14 8.82
C GLN A 258 14.08 -7.85 8.87
N VAL A 259 14.80 -8.32 7.88
CA VAL A 259 16.20 -7.97 7.66
C VAL A 259 16.35 -7.11 6.42
N GLN A 260 17.25 -6.15 6.46
CA GLN A 260 17.64 -5.30 5.35
C GLN A 260 19.13 -5.56 5.05
N PRO A 261 19.45 -6.60 4.26
CA PRO A 261 20.84 -7.00 4.01
C PRO A 261 21.65 -5.93 3.28
N VAL A 262 20.98 -5.24 2.37
CA VAL A 262 21.48 -4.04 1.68
C VAL A 262 20.38 -3.00 1.69
N LYS A 263 20.73 -1.74 1.55
CA LYS A 263 19.76 -0.65 1.49
C LYS A 263 18.70 -0.96 0.45
N ASP A 264 17.43 -0.67 0.80
CA ASP A 264 16.24 -0.81 -0.06
C ASP A 264 15.79 -2.26 -0.37
N LEU A 265 16.51 -3.29 0.08
CA LEU A 265 16.09 -4.68 -0.01
C LEU A 265 15.68 -5.21 1.37
N PHE A 266 14.44 -5.61 1.51
CA PHE A 266 13.87 -6.14 2.75
C PHE A 266 13.44 -7.59 2.55
N VAL A 267 13.80 -8.43 3.51
CA VAL A 267 13.32 -9.82 3.60
C VAL A 267 12.65 -9.99 4.95
N GLY A 268 11.42 -10.49 4.96
CA GLY A 268 10.61 -10.61 6.17
C GLY A 268 10.07 -12.02 6.39
N VAL A 269 10.07 -12.45 7.64
CA VAL A 269 9.38 -13.63 8.13
C VAL A 269 8.29 -13.19 9.09
N PHE A 270 7.10 -13.78 8.92
CA PHE A 270 5.91 -13.41 9.67
C PHE A 270 5.30 -14.67 10.29
N GLY A 271 4.85 -14.56 11.53
CA GLY A 271 4.14 -15.61 12.24
C GLY A 271 2.90 -15.05 12.91
N TRP A 272 1.83 -15.84 12.93
CA TRP A 272 0.58 -15.49 13.61
C TRP A 272 -0.05 -16.75 14.21
N THR A 273 -0.34 -16.70 15.51
CA THR A 273 -1.12 -17.73 16.20
C THR A 273 -2.21 -17.08 17.02
N GLY A 274 -3.41 -17.64 16.96
CA GLY A 274 -4.58 -17.15 17.65
C GLY A 274 -5.84 -17.87 17.23
N ASN A 275 -6.98 -17.24 17.48
CA ASN A 275 -8.27 -17.77 17.08
C ASN A 275 -9.29 -16.66 16.82
N TYR A 276 -10.38 -17.03 16.16
CA TYR A 276 -11.47 -16.13 15.83
C TYR A 276 -12.81 -16.75 16.24
N VAL A 277 -13.66 -15.96 16.88
CA VAL A 277 -15.03 -16.32 17.20
C VAL A 277 -15.97 -15.75 16.16
N GLY A 278 -16.55 -16.61 15.36
CA GLY A 278 -17.53 -16.24 14.36
C GLY A 278 -18.94 -16.13 14.89
N THR A 279 -19.86 -15.76 14.02
CA THR A 279 -21.30 -15.71 14.29
C THR A 279 -21.78 -17.06 14.83
N GLY A 280 -22.57 -17.04 15.91
CA GLY A 280 -23.04 -18.25 16.57
C GLY A 280 -22.06 -18.85 17.59
N GLY A 281 -20.94 -18.19 17.88
CA GLY A 281 -19.98 -18.61 18.92
C GLY A 281 -18.99 -19.68 18.46
N THR A 282 -18.99 -20.07 17.19
CA THR A 282 -18.02 -21.03 16.65
C THR A 282 -16.62 -20.43 16.67
N THR A 283 -15.70 -21.11 17.33
CA THR A 283 -14.30 -20.69 17.42
C THR A 283 -13.45 -21.47 16.43
N VAL A 284 -12.64 -20.77 15.64
CA VAL A 284 -11.70 -21.36 14.68
C VAL A 284 -10.27 -20.90 14.96
N ASP A 285 -9.33 -21.80 14.85
CA ASP A 285 -7.91 -21.51 15.01
C ASP A 285 -7.34 -20.74 13.82
N ARG A 286 -6.39 -19.84 14.11
CA ARG A 286 -5.55 -19.17 13.13
C ARG A 286 -4.08 -19.44 13.42
N LYS A 287 -3.44 -20.22 12.56
CA LYS A 287 -2.00 -20.46 12.61
C LYS A 287 -1.42 -20.15 11.24
N ARG A 288 -0.69 -19.05 11.13
CA ARG A 288 -0.21 -18.51 9.85
C ARG A 288 1.28 -18.24 9.89
N TRP A 289 1.90 -18.40 8.77
CA TRP A 289 3.25 -17.91 8.54
C TRP A 289 3.39 -17.37 7.12
N ALA A 290 4.32 -16.47 6.93
CA ALA A 290 4.63 -15.90 5.64
C ALA A 290 6.12 -15.64 5.50
N LEU A 291 6.57 -15.66 4.24
CA LEU A 291 7.89 -15.23 3.80
C LEU A 291 7.70 -14.20 2.71
N SER A 292 8.37 -13.06 2.85
CA SER A 292 8.21 -11.95 1.93
C SER A 292 9.55 -11.30 1.63
N ALA A 293 9.70 -10.80 0.41
CA ALA A 293 10.79 -9.93 0.02
C ALA A 293 10.25 -8.72 -0.73
N LYS A 294 10.83 -7.55 -0.49
CA LYS A 294 10.54 -6.33 -1.24
C LYS A 294 11.82 -5.56 -1.51
N TYR A 295 11.87 -4.96 -2.69
CA TYR A 295 12.91 -4.04 -3.13
C TYR A 295 12.25 -2.72 -3.54
N GLU A 296 12.70 -1.62 -2.97
CA GLU A 296 12.16 -0.28 -3.22
C GLU A 296 13.35 0.68 -3.36
N HIS A 297 13.72 0.99 -4.59
CA HIS A 297 14.83 1.90 -4.88
C HIS A 297 14.41 2.94 -5.89
N GLN A 298 14.57 4.23 -5.55
CA GLN A 298 14.03 5.33 -6.33
C GLN A 298 12.53 5.09 -6.63
N ASP A 299 12.14 5.05 -7.90
CA ASP A 299 10.76 4.76 -8.31
C ASP A 299 10.50 3.30 -8.68
N TRP A 300 11.54 2.44 -8.69
CA TRP A 300 11.39 1.02 -8.88
C TRP A 300 10.85 0.33 -7.63
N SER A 301 9.97 -0.62 -7.83
CA SER A 301 9.48 -1.47 -6.76
C SER A 301 9.31 -2.90 -7.23
N ALA A 302 9.71 -3.85 -6.39
CA ALA A 302 9.42 -5.26 -6.58
C ALA A 302 9.01 -5.87 -5.25
N ARG A 303 8.01 -6.75 -5.25
CA ARG A 303 7.56 -7.43 -4.06
C ARG A 303 7.11 -8.84 -4.38
N VAL A 304 7.52 -9.79 -3.56
CA VAL A 304 7.06 -11.17 -3.59
C VAL A 304 6.71 -11.59 -2.18
N GLU A 305 5.53 -12.20 -2.03
CA GLU A 305 5.07 -12.69 -0.74
C GLU A 305 4.43 -14.08 -0.91
N TYR A 306 4.76 -15.01 -0.03
CA TYR A 306 4.11 -16.30 0.13
C TYR A 306 3.54 -16.40 1.54
N ALA A 307 2.33 -16.90 1.68
CA ALA A 307 1.74 -17.15 3.00
C ALA A 307 0.94 -18.44 3.01
N ARG A 308 0.87 -19.02 4.20
CA ARG A 308 0.06 -20.21 4.49
C ARG A 308 -0.71 -20.03 5.79
N SER A 309 -1.96 -20.50 5.78
CA SER A 309 -2.85 -20.55 6.93
C SER A 309 -3.25 -21.99 7.23
N LYS A 310 -3.28 -22.31 8.53
CA LYS A 310 -3.95 -23.51 9.09
C LYS A 310 -5.05 -23.04 10.02
N GLY A 311 -6.17 -23.75 10.03
CA GLY A 311 -7.41 -23.48 10.72
C GLY A 311 -8.58 -23.60 9.75
N HIS A 312 -9.78 -23.77 10.25
CA HIS A 312 -11.00 -23.89 9.45
C HIS A 312 -11.68 -22.53 9.24
N LYS A 313 -12.64 -22.48 8.34
CA LYS A 313 -13.57 -21.36 8.22
C LYS A 313 -14.73 -21.55 9.18
N VAL A 314 -15.28 -20.48 9.72
CA VAL A 314 -16.52 -20.51 10.48
C VAL A 314 -17.65 -21.15 9.68
N SER A 315 -17.73 -20.85 8.37
CA SER A 315 -18.75 -21.37 7.47
C SER A 315 -18.63 -22.87 7.16
N GLU A 316 -17.51 -23.51 7.51
CA GLU A 316 -17.29 -24.95 7.35
C GLU A 316 -17.79 -25.76 8.56
N TYR A 317 -18.21 -25.09 9.65
CA TYR A 317 -18.68 -25.75 10.86
C TYR A 317 -20.13 -26.21 10.71
N ASP A 318 -20.34 -27.49 10.95
CA ASP A 318 -21.67 -28.09 11.08
C ASP A 318 -22.03 -28.20 12.57
N ALA A 319 -23.05 -27.46 13.01
CA ALA A 319 -23.49 -27.42 14.39
C ALA A 319 -24.18 -28.73 14.85
N GLN A 320 -24.71 -29.52 13.91
CA GLN A 320 -25.39 -30.78 14.21
C GLN A 320 -24.37 -31.91 14.48
N THR A 321 -23.40 -32.01 13.59
CA THR A 321 -22.33 -33.03 13.69
C THR A 321 -21.16 -32.58 14.56
N LYS A 322 -21.07 -31.29 14.87
CA LYS A 322 -19.93 -30.63 15.56
C LYS A 322 -18.59 -30.86 14.84
N THR A 323 -18.62 -30.93 13.52
CA THR A 323 -17.44 -31.16 12.66
C THR A 323 -17.23 -30.04 11.64
N PHE A 324 -16.04 -29.99 11.09
CA PHE A 324 -15.70 -29.07 10.01
C PHE A 324 -15.58 -29.83 8.68
N SER A 325 -16.17 -29.31 7.61
CA SER A 325 -16.19 -29.98 6.29
C SER A 325 -14.92 -29.72 5.47
N GLY A 326 -14.20 -28.64 5.69
CA GLY A 326 -13.03 -28.25 4.91
C GLY A 326 -11.73 -28.91 5.36
N ARG A 327 -10.67 -28.71 4.57
CA ARG A 327 -9.30 -29.21 4.91
C ARG A 327 -8.61 -28.38 5.98
N GLY A 328 -9.16 -27.25 6.40
CA GLY A 328 -8.59 -26.35 7.40
C GLY A 328 -7.21 -25.81 7.02
N ARG A 329 -6.98 -25.51 5.75
CA ARG A 329 -5.72 -24.95 5.27
C ARG A 329 -5.91 -24.18 3.97
N ALA A 330 -5.20 -23.07 3.85
CA ALA A 330 -5.13 -22.27 2.63
C ALA A 330 -3.72 -21.74 2.45
N ASP A 331 -3.34 -21.42 1.22
CA ASP A 331 -2.08 -20.78 0.91
C ASP A 331 -2.18 -19.92 -0.36
N GLY A 332 -1.12 -19.20 -0.65
CA GLY A 332 -1.00 -18.45 -1.89
C GLY A 332 0.31 -17.67 -1.95
N TRP A 333 0.51 -17.02 -3.06
CA TRP A 333 1.66 -16.14 -3.28
C TRP A 333 1.36 -15.13 -4.37
N TYR A 334 2.06 -14.02 -4.33
CA TYR A 334 2.05 -13.08 -5.42
C TYR A 334 3.44 -12.52 -5.68
N ALA A 335 3.64 -12.06 -6.90
CA ALA A 335 4.78 -11.26 -7.32
C ALA A 335 4.26 -10.00 -8.01
N ALA A 336 4.78 -8.85 -7.63
CA ALA A 336 4.41 -7.56 -8.19
C ALA A 336 5.67 -6.75 -8.48
N VAL A 337 5.65 -6.01 -9.59
CA VAL A 337 6.72 -5.10 -10.01
C VAL A 337 6.10 -3.77 -10.41
N GLY A 338 6.75 -2.67 -10.04
CA GLY A 338 6.41 -1.31 -10.47
C GLY A 338 7.59 -0.70 -11.20
N ILE A 339 7.40 -0.37 -12.46
CA ILE A 339 8.42 0.11 -13.40
C ILE A 339 8.15 1.59 -13.69
N PRO A 340 9.05 2.52 -13.36
CA PRO A 340 8.94 3.91 -13.76
C PRO A 340 9.24 4.01 -15.27
N CYS A 341 8.21 4.29 -16.07
CA CYS A 341 8.37 4.50 -17.52
C CYS A 341 8.75 5.93 -17.82
N THR A 342 8.14 6.88 -17.11
CA THR A 342 8.48 8.31 -17.14
C THR A 342 8.33 8.88 -15.74
N ALA A 343 8.66 10.14 -15.53
CA ALA A 343 8.47 10.77 -14.22
C ALA A 343 6.99 10.95 -13.80
N TRP A 344 6.05 10.84 -14.73
CA TRP A 344 4.63 10.94 -14.48
C TRP A 344 3.88 9.61 -14.68
N LEU A 345 4.54 8.58 -15.26
CA LEU A 345 3.94 7.27 -15.53
C LEU A 345 4.76 6.15 -14.87
N LYS A 346 4.12 5.42 -13.99
CA LYS A 346 4.63 4.17 -13.42
C LYS A 346 3.67 3.04 -13.76
N VAL A 347 4.17 1.94 -14.31
CA VAL A 347 3.36 0.77 -14.68
C VAL A 347 3.62 -0.35 -13.68
N TYR A 348 2.55 -0.86 -13.11
CA TYR A 348 2.60 -2.01 -12.21
C TYR A 348 2.08 -3.26 -12.90
N ALA A 349 2.75 -4.38 -12.69
CA ALA A 349 2.30 -5.71 -13.09
C ALA A 349 2.31 -6.65 -11.89
N LYS A 350 1.28 -7.53 -11.80
CA LYS A 350 1.14 -8.47 -10.70
C LYS A 350 0.65 -9.82 -11.19
N TYR A 351 1.26 -10.87 -10.70
CA TYR A 351 0.74 -12.22 -10.66
C TYR A 351 0.34 -12.55 -9.24
N ASP A 352 -0.89 -12.99 -8.99
CA ASP A 352 -1.44 -13.17 -7.65
C ASP A 352 -2.31 -14.43 -7.63
N THR A 353 -1.91 -15.45 -6.90
CA THR A 353 -2.66 -16.70 -6.78
C THR A 353 -2.93 -17.06 -5.33
N TYR A 354 -4.16 -17.47 -5.07
CA TYR A 354 -4.66 -17.92 -3.79
C TYR A 354 -5.34 -19.27 -3.95
N ARG A 355 -5.08 -20.21 -3.03
CA ARG A 355 -5.65 -21.56 -3.02
C ARG A 355 -6.40 -21.81 -1.71
N ASP A 356 -7.70 -21.81 -1.81
CA ASP A 356 -8.63 -21.80 -0.66
C ASP A 356 -8.54 -23.07 0.21
N GLN A 357 -8.13 -24.21 -0.37
CA GLN A 357 -7.90 -25.48 0.32
C GLN A 357 -6.43 -25.94 0.22
N ALA A 358 -5.50 -25.03 -0.11
CA ALA A 358 -4.12 -25.32 -0.47
C ALA A 358 -4.01 -26.37 -1.61
N ASP A 359 -4.89 -26.29 -2.58
CA ASP A 359 -5.08 -27.22 -3.68
C ASP A 359 -5.32 -26.42 -4.98
N TRP A 360 -4.77 -26.90 -6.10
CA TRP A 360 -4.91 -26.22 -7.37
C TRP A 360 -6.34 -26.19 -7.92
N GLN A 361 -7.20 -27.12 -7.51
CA GLN A 361 -8.62 -27.09 -7.89
C GLN A 361 -9.38 -25.94 -7.21
N SER A 362 -8.87 -25.45 -6.08
CA SER A 362 -9.41 -24.28 -5.36
C SER A 362 -8.67 -22.97 -5.67
N ALA A 363 -7.87 -22.96 -6.74
CA ALA A 363 -7.03 -21.82 -7.06
C ALA A 363 -7.79 -20.71 -7.80
N ARG A 364 -7.61 -19.49 -7.32
CA ARG A 364 -7.98 -18.26 -8.02
C ARG A 364 -6.73 -17.45 -8.31
N THR A 365 -6.46 -17.20 -9.59
CA THR A 365 -5.27 -16.50 -10.08
C THR A 365 -5.69 -15.20 -10.75
N ILE A 366 -5.00 -14.11 -10.42
CA ILE A 366 -5.22 -12.78 -10.99
C ILE A 366 -3.92 -12.33 -11.66
N TYR A 367 -4.01 -11.95 -12.92
CA TYR A 367 -2.99 -11.22 -13.66
C TYR A 367 -3.45 -9.78 -13.76
N ALA A 368 -2.70 -8.85 -13.18
CA ALA A 368 -3.07 -7.44 -13.17
C ALA A 368 -1.99 -6.60 -13.86
N LEU A 369 -2.43 -5.61 -14.62
CA LEU A 369 -1.60 -4.55 -15.20
C LEU A 369 -2.23 -3.22 -14.82
N ALA A 370 -1.44 -2.31 -14.22
CA ALA A 370 -1.96 -1.05 -13.71
C ALA A 370 -1.01 0.11 -14.02
N PRO A 371 -1.21 0.85 -15.12
CA PRO A 371 -0.58 2.14 -15.34
C PRO A 371 -1.12 3.18 -14.34
N ASN A 372 -0.21 3.82 -13.61
CA ASN A 372 -0.48 4.89 -12.66
C ASN A 372 0.08 6.19 -13.21
N ILE A 373 -0.78 7.16 -13.47
CA ILE A 373 -0.48 8.44 -14.09
C ILE A 373 -0.52 9.53 -13.01
N GLN A 374 0.64 10.03 -12.61
CA GLN A 374 0.77 11.11 -11.66
C GLN A 374 0.50 12.44 -12.37
N ILE A 375 -0.71 13.00 -12.22
CA ILE A 375 -1.11 14.27 -12.83
C ILE A 375 -0.56 15.45 -12.03
N HIS A 376 -0.59 15.33 -10.70
CA HIS A 376 -0.06 16.30 -9.76
C HIS A 376 0.35 15.55 -8.48
N ARG A 377 1.22 16.12 -7.65
CA ARG A 377 1.64 15.50 -6.37
C ARG A 377 0.48 14.98 -5.50
N ASN A 378 -0.71 15.57 -5.66
CA ASN A 378 -1.92 15.27 -4.91
C ASN A 378 -3.02 14.63 -5.77
N LEU A 379 -2.76 14.39 -7.06
CA LEU A 379 -3.75 13.87 -8.01
C LEU A 379 -3.12 12.77 -8.87
N MET A 380 -3.70 11.57 -8.84
CA MET A 380 -3.25 10.43 -9.62
C MET A 380 -4.45 9.74 -10.28
N LEU A 381 -4.31 9.39 -11.56
CA LEU A 381 -5.22 8.50 -12.27
C LEU A 381 -4.55 7.12 -12.37
N GLN A 382 -5.25 6.10 -11.92
CA GLN A 382 -4.86 4.70 -12.08
C GLN A 382 -5.84 4.01 -13.02
N LEU A 383 -5.31 3.37 -14.04
CA LEU A 383 -6.06 2.43 -14.87
C LEU A 383 -5.59 1.02 -14.49
N GLN A 384 -6.49 0.05 -14.51
CA GLN A 384 -6.12 -1.33 -14.18
C GLN A 384 -6.94 -2.31 -15.02
N TYR A 385 -6.23 -3.28 -15.58
CA TYR A 385 -6.83 -4.46 -16.18
C TYR A 385 -6.51 -5.69 -15.33
N ASN A 386 -7.52 -6.50 -15.03
CA ASN A 386 -7.38 -7.78 -14.36
C ASN A 386 -7.90 -8.89 -15.29
N TYR A 387 -7.07 -9.90 -15.55
CA TYR A 387 -7.52 -11.19 -16.01
C TYR A 387 -7.54 -12.16 -14.83
N ILE A 388 -8.69 -12.72 -14.54
CA ILE A 388 -8.93 -13.58 -13.39
C ILE A 388 -9.25 -14.98 -13.91
N HIS A 389 -8.51 -15.98 -13.42
CA HIS A 389 -8.80 -17.38 -13.65
C HIS A 389 -9.16 -18.05 -12.32
N ASP A 390 -10.45 -18.35 -12.14
CA ASP A 390 -11.00 -18.94 -10.92
C ASP A 390 -11.48 -20.37 -11.20
N ARG A 391 -10.76 -21.36 -10.69
CA ARG A 391 -11.05 -22.77 -10.91
C ARG A 391 -12.25 -23.29 -10.12
N THR A 392 -12.77 -22.50 -9.19
CA THR A 392 -13.94 -22.84 -8.38
C THR A 392 -15.26 -22.50 -9.09
N ASN A 393 -15.22 -21.63 -10.09
CA ASN A 393 -16.38 -21.17 -10.82
C ASN A 393 -16.62 -21.98 -12.10
N GLN A 394 -17.87 -22.04 -12.55
CA GLN A 394 -18.23 -22.66 -13.83
C GLN A 394 -17.65 -21.84 -15.01
N ASP A 395 -17.82 -20.52 -14.96
CA ASP A 395 -17.15 -19.58 -15.85
C ASP A 395 -15.83 -19.16 -15.18
N ARG A 396 -14.76 -19.81 -15.63
CA ARG A 396 -13.45 -19.71 -14.98
C ARG A 396 -12.72 -18.42 -15.28
N ASP A 397 -13.02 -17.80 -16.40
CA ASP A 397 -12.25 -16.67 -16.91
C ASP A 397 -13.08 -15.40 -16.83
N GLN A 398 -12.52 -14.37 -16.22
CA GLN A 398 -13.17 -13.10 -16.02
C GLN A 398 -12.20 -11.98 -16.37
N ASN A 399 -12.72 -10.92 -17.01
CA ASN A 399 -11.98 -9.71 -17.29
C ASN A 399 -12.58 -8.53 -16.53
N GLU A 400 -11.73 -7.69 -15.94
CA GLU A 400 -12.15 -6.47 -15.27
C GLU A 400 -11.29 -5.30 -15.73
N LEU A 401 -11.94 -4.16 -15.91
CA LEU A 401 -11.28 -2.87 -16.16
C LEU A 401 -11.68 -1.88 -15.07
N TRP A 402 -10.71 -1.22 -14.48
CA TRP A 402 -10.90 -0.19 -13.46
C TRP A 402 -10.23 1.10 -13.89
N ALA A 403 -10.91 2.22 -13.60
CA ALA A 403 -10.32 3.55 -13.63
C ALA A 403 -10.55 4.18 -12.26
N GLU A 404 -9.48 4.57 -11.58
CA GLU A 404 -9.56 5.15 -10.24
C GLU A 404 -8.88 6.52 -10.22
N LEU A 405 -9.57 7.52 -9.67
CA LEU A 405 -9.04 8.85 -9.45
C LEU A 405 -8.73 9.04 -7.96
N TYR A 406 -7.49 9.33 -7.66
CA TYR A 406 -6.97 9.53 -6.32
C TYR A 406 -6.72 11.01 -6.08
N VAL A 407 -7.33 11.56 -5.04
CA VAL A 407 -7.14 12.96 -4.62
C VAL A 407 -6.70 12.99 -3.16
N ARG A 408 -5.54 13.63 -2.86
CA ARG A 408 -5.00 13.80 -1.51
C ARG A 408 -5.03 15.27 -1.09
N PHE A 409 -5.24 15.57 0.18
CA PHE A 409 -5.21 16.91 0.76
C PHE A 409 -4.61 16.90 2.18
#